data_c6e5f0e756c0024e6be978a2947345d8
#
_entry.id   c6e5f0e756c0024e6be978a2947345d8
#
_cell.length_a   1.000
_cell.length_b   1.000
_cell.length_c   1.000
_cell.angle_alpha   90.00
_cell.angle_beta   90.00
_cell.angle_gamma   90.00
#
_symmetry.space_group_name_H-M   'P 1'
#
loop_
_entity.id
_entity.type
_entity.pdbx_description
1 polymer ?
#
loop_
_entity_poly.entity_id
_entity_poly.type
_entity_poly.pdbx_seq_one_letter_code
_entity_poly.pdbx_strand_id
1 'polypeptide(L)'
;MEHISTKQDLILDFIRQFRDLGAENCFSNGMCYWFAHILRSRFITEHCHIMYSEIDNHFGCEINGIVYDITGIASAYDWALWCTTIYNDPKLAERIKRDCIDKLPYEYWEEIQ
;
A
#
# COMPACT_ATOMS: atom_id res chain seq x y z
N MET A 1 23.93 -25.35 1.02
CA MET A 1 23.05 -24.98 -0.08
C MET A 1 22.85 -23.48 -0.07
N GLU A 2 23.12 -22.83 -1.18
CA GLU A 2 22.97 -21.38 -1.25
C GLU A 2 21.49 -21.01 -1.26
N HIS A 3 21.14 -20.00 -0.48
CA HIS A 3 19.79 -19.47 -0.48
C HIS A 3 19.54 -18.68 -1.75
N ILE A 4 18.52 -19.08 -2.50
CA ILE A 4 18.11 -18.34 -3.70
C ILE A 4 16.94 -17.44 -3.31
N SER A 5 17.15 -16.11 -3.37
CA SER A 5 16.11 -15.16 -3.06
C SER A 5 15.00 -15.23 -4.09
N THR A 6 13.76 -15.43 -3.63
CA THR A 6 12.58 -15.38 -4.48
C THR A 6 12.16 -13.92 -4.69
N LYS A 7 11.26 -13.68 -5.64
CA LYS A 7 10.67 -12.35 -5.79
C LYS A 7 9.97 -11.91 -4.50
N GLN A 8 9.28 -12.84 -3.83
CA GLN A 8 8.63 -12.54 -2.56
C GLN A 8 9.65 -12.09 -1.51
N ASP A 9 10.80 -12.78 -1.42
CA ASP A 9 11.86 -12.39 -0.49
C ASP A 9 12.35 -10.97 -0.76
N LEU A 10 12.52 -10.61 -2.02
CA LEU A 10 12.97 -9.28 -2.42
C LEU A 10 11.94 -8.21 -2.03
N ILE A 11 10.66 -8.50 -2.21
CA ILE A 11 9.58 -7.59 -1.85
C ILE A 11 9.54 -7.39 -0.33
N LEU A 12 9.59 -8.47 0.43
CA LEU A 12 9.55 -8.41 1.89
C LEU A 12 10.78 -7.72 2.46
N ASP A 13 11.96 -7.92 1.88
CA ASP A 13 13.18 -7.23 2.28
C ASP A 13 13.07 -5.72 2.03
N PHE A 14 12.51 -5.33 0.90
CA PHE A 14 12.28 -3.92 0.58
C PHE A 14 11.35 -3.27 1.61
N ILE A 15 10.24 -3.93 1.94
CA ILE A 15 9.29 -3.44 2.94
C ILE A 15 9.97 -3.32 4.30
N ARG A 16 10.76 -4.32 4.70
CA ARG A 16 11.44 -4.33 5.99
C ARG A 16 12.38 -3.13 6.13
N GLN A 17 13.04 -2.69 5.07
CA GLN A 17 13.91 -1.53 5.11
C GLN A 17 13.16 -0.27 5.54
N PHE A 18 11.92 -0.08 5.07
CA PHE A 18 11.09 1.05 5.51
C PHE A 18 10.69 0.91 6.98
N ARG A 19 10.35 -0.30 7.41
CA ARG A 19 10.00 -0.57 8.81
C ARG A 19 11.18 -0.28 9.75
N ASP A 20 12.37 -0.70 9.36
CA ASP A 20 13.59 -0.47 10.14
C ASP A 20 13.91 1.02 10.27
N LEU A 21 13.45 1.84 9.32
CA LEU A 21 13.58 3.29 9.39
C LEU A 21 12.46 3.97 10.20
N GLY A 22 11.57 3.20 10.80
CA GLY A 22 10.48 3.73 11.61
C GLY A 22 9.27 4.21 10.82
N ALA A 23 9.19 3.88 9.54
CA ALA A 23 8.11 4.36 8.67
C ALA A 23 6.80 3.61 8.87
N GLU A 24 6.76 2.55 9.67
CA GLU A 24 5.56 1.72 9.83
C GLU A 24 4.36 2.51 10.29
N ASN A 25 4.53 3.38 11.28
CA ASN A 25 3.42 4.21 11.78
C ASN A 25 2.85 5.14 10.72
N CYS A 26 3.71 5.74 9.90
CA CYS A 26 3.27 6.61 8.81
C CYS A 26 2.39 5.85 7.82
N PHE A 27 2.89 4.71 7.34
CA PHE A 27 2.23 3.99 6.25
C PHE A 27 1.09 3.08 6.73
N SER A 28 0.96 2.85 8.04
CA SER A 28 -0.19 2.13 8.59
C SER A 28 -1.37 3.05 8.92
N ASN A 29 -1.10 4.30 9.27
CA ASN A 29 -2.06 5.22 9.85
C ASN A 29 -2.40 6.41 8.97
N GLY A 30 -2.47 6.25 7.66
CA GLY A 30 -2.95 7.31 6.79
C GLY A 30 -2.17 7.51 5.51
N MET A 31 -1.00 6.91 5.36
CA MET A 31 -0.20 7.01 4.15
C MET A 31 -0.07 5.69 3.40
N CYS A 32 -0.98 4.74 3.67
CA CYS A 32 -0.95 3.42 3.03
C CYS A 32 -1.07 3.50 1.50
N TYR A 33 -1.84 4.45 0.99
CA TYR A 33 -1.96 4.69 -0.45
C TYR A 33 -0.60 5.03 -1.08
N TRP A 34 0.15 5.90 -0.43
CA TRP A 34 1.46 6.32 -0.94
C TRP A 34 2.47 5.19 -0.88
N PHE A 35 2.43 4.37 0.18
CA PHE A 35 3.30 3.21 0.25
C PHE A 35 2.96 2.18 -0.83
N ALA A 36 1.67 1.98 -1.14
CA ALA A 36 1.26 1.10 -2.22
C ALA A 36 1.86 1.58 -3.56
N HIS A 37 1.90 2.89 -3.80
CA HIS A 37 2.54 3.45 -4.98
C HIS A 37 4.06 3.29 -4.99
N ILE A 38 4.70 3.39 -3.83
CA ILE A 38 6.15 3.12 -3.70
C ILE A 38 6.44 1.68 -4.11
N LEU A 39 5.65 0.74 -3.61
CA LEU A 39 5.81 -0.67 -3.97
C LEU A 39 5.59 -0.89 -5.47
N ARG A 40 4.52 -0.33 -6.01
CA ARG A 40 4.24 -0.45 -7.44
C ARG A 40 5.37 0.12 -8.29
N SER A 41 5.91 1.24 -7.92
CA SER A 41 7.02 1.87 -8.64
C SER A 41 8.28 1.02 -8.56
N ARG A 42 8.58 0.46 -7.40
CA ARG A 42 9.79 -0.33 -7.20
C ARG A 42 9.73 -1.65 -7.97
N PHE A 43 8.55 -2.25 -8.07
CA PHE A 43 8.36 -3.55 -8.72
C PHE A 43 7.54 -3.45 -10.00
N ILE A 44 7.72 -2.34 -10.73
CA ILE A 44 6.90 -2.01 -11.91
C ILE A 44 7.00 -3.04 -13.04
N THR A 45 8.08 -3.82 -13.09
CA THR A 45 8.25 -4.88 -14.08
C THR A 45 7.44 -6.14 -13.78
N GLU A 46 6.86 -6.22 -12.59
CA GLU A 46 5.99 -7.32 -12.19
C GLU A 46 4.53 -6.97 -12.47
N HIS A 47 3.62 -7.92 -12.26
CA HIS A 47 2.18 -7.66 -12.34
C HIS A 47 1.76 -6.95 -11.04
N CYS A 48 1.66 -5.63 -11.10
CA CYS A 48 1.41 -4.78 -9.93
C CYS A 48 0.12 -3.99 -10.09
N HIS A 49 -0.71 -3.99 -9.05
CA HIS A 49 -1.96 -3.25 -9.02
C HIS A 49 -2.17 -2.61 -7.65
N ILE A 50 -2.64 -1.35 -7.65
CA ILE A 50 -3.07 -0.71 -6.41
C ILE A 50 -4.41 -1.30 -6.01
N MET A 51 -4.50 -1.79 -4.78
CA MET A 51 -5.68 -2.46 -4.23
C MET A 51 -6.24 -1.68 -3.07
N TYR A 52 -7.55 -1.77 -2.88
CA TYR A 52 -8.24 -1.13 -1.77
C TYR A 52 -9.11 -2.15 -1.03
N SER A 53 -9.04 -2.14 0.31
CA SER A 53 -9.90 -2.91 1.19
C SER A 53 -10.92 -1.99 1.82
N GLU A 54 -12.21 -2.18 1.52
CA GLU A 54 -13.27 -1.36 2.10
C GLU A 54 -13.46 -1.66 3.59
N ILE A 55 -13.35 -2.93 3.98
CA ILE A 55 -13.50 -3.33 5.38
C ILE A 55 -12.47 -2.63 6.26
N ASP A 56 -11.21 -2.65 5.83
CA ASP A 56 -10.11 -2.06 6.62
C ASP A 56 -9.85 -0.60 6.27
N ASN A 57 -10.52 -0.06 5.25
CA ASN A 57 -10.26 1.28 4.71
C ASN A 57 -8.76 1.47 4.49
N HIS A 58 -8.15 0.58 3.70
CA HIS A 58 -6.71 0.44 3.61
C HIS A 58 -6.29 0.14 2.17
N PHE A 59 -5.14 0.68 1.77
CA PHE A 59 -4.56 0.42 0.46
C PHE A 59 -3.40 -0.56 0.58
N GLY A 60 -3.23 -1.37 -0.45
CA GLY A 60 -2.09 -2.25 -0.61
C GLY A 60 -1.68 -2.31 -2.07
N CYS A 61 -0.59 -3.02 -2.34
CA CYS A 61 -0.13 -3.27 -3.70
C CYS A 61 -0.12 -4.77 -3.96
N GLU A 62 -0.90 -5.21 -4.93
CA GLU A 62 -0.82 -6.60 -5.38
C GLU A 62 0.40 -6.73 -6.30
N ILE A 63 1.26 -7.68 -5.98
CA ILE A 63 2.42 -8.02 -6.79
C ILE A 63 2.38 -9.52 -7.03
N ASN A 64 2.20 -9.92 -8.27
CA ASN A 64 2.12 -11.33 -8.67
C ASN A 64 1.08 -12.13 -7.87
N GLY A 65 -0.07 -11.53 -7.61
CA GLY A 65 -1.21 -12.22 -6.97
C GLY A 65 -1.26 -12.13 -5.45
N ILE A 66 -0.28 -11.50 -4.82
CA ILE A 66 -0.24 -11.33 -3.37
C ILE A 66 -0.25 -9.84 -3.05
N VAL A 67 -1.09 -9.43 -2.09
CA VAL A 67 -1.17 -8.03 -1.68
C VAL A 67 -0.23 -7.76 -0.52
N TYR A 68 0.56 -6.70 -0.66
CA TYR A 68 1.55 -6.27 0.34
C TYR A 68 1.22 -4.86 0.84
N ASP A 69 1.56 -4.60 2.08
CA ASP A 69 1.56 -3.27 2.68
C ASP A 69 2.81 -3.09 3.54
N ILE A 70 2.86 -2.05 4.38
CA ILE A 70 4.04 -1.79 5.22
C ILE A 70 4.28 -2.92 6.23
N THR A 71 3.28 -3.73 6.55
CA THR A 71 3.43 -4.85 7.48
C THR A 71 3.99 -6.11 6.82
N GLY A 72 4.13 -6.12 5.51
CA GLY A 72 4.52 -7.28 4.72
C GLY A 72 3.34 -7.78 3.90
N ILE A 73 3.02 -9.08 3.99
CA ILE A 73 1.83 -9.61 3.35
C ILE A 73 0.61 -9.09 4.10
N ALA A 74 -0.27 -8.39 3.38
CA ALA A 74 -1.44 -7.75 3.97
C ALA A 74 -2.48 -8.77 4.42
N SER A 75 -3.13 -8.50 5.56
CA SER A 75 -4.05 -9.44 6.18
C SER A 75 -5.50 -9.32 5.73
N ALA A 76 -5.89 -8.22 5.11
CA ALA A 76 -7.26 -8.07 4.61
C ALA A 76 -7.55 -9.09 3.49
N TYR A 77 -8.82 -9.41 3.31
CA TYR A 77 -9.22 -10.43 2.33
C TYR A 77 -10.21 -9.93 1.29
N ASP A 78 -10.68 -8.70 1.39
CA ASP A 78 -11.68 -8.10 0.50
C ASP A 78 -11.06 -7.14 -0.52
N TRP A 79 -9.84 -7.42 -0.96
CA TRP A 79 -9.12 -6.55 -1.87
C TRP A 79 -9.82 -6.42 -3.21
N ALA A 80 -9.97 -5.18 -3.67
CA ALA A 80 -10.48 -4.85 -5.00
C ALA A 80 -9.52 -3.91 -5.71
N LEU A 81 -9.50 -3.97 -7.03
CA LEU A 81 -8.69 -3.04 -7.82
C LEU A 81 -9.16 -1.61 -7.57
N TRP A 82 -8.24 -0.73 -7.22
CA TRP A 82 -8.58 0.68 -6.96
C TRP A 82 -9.18 1.36 -8.19
N CYS A 83 -8.61 1.09 -9.37
CA CYS A 83 -9.17 1.67 -10.60
C CYS A 83 -10.61 1.21 -10.86
N THR A 84 -10.95 -0.02 -10.52
CA THR A 84 -12.31 -0.53 -10.64
C THR A 84 -13.24 0.15 -9.64
N THR A 85 -12.78 0.38 -8.42
CA THR A 85 -13.55 1.11 -7.40
C THR A 85 -13.86 2.53 -7.87
N ILE A 86 -12.87 3.23 -8.43
CA ILE A 86 -13.07 4.58 -8.97
C ILE A 86 -14.16 4.56 -10.06
N TYR A 87 -14.12 3.58 -10.94
CA TYR A 87 -15.05 3.49 -12.05
C TYR A 87 -16.46 3.12 -11.61
N ASN A 88 -16.59 2.13 -10.73
CA ASN A 88 -17.88 1.58 -10.35
C ASN A 88 -18.61 2.37 -9.28
N ASP A 89 -17.87 3.06 -8.41
CA ASP A 89 -18.45 3.84 -7.32
C ASP A 89 -17.69 5.16 -7.14
N PRO A 90 -17.94 6.13 -8.04
CA PRO A 90 -17.23 7.41 -7.99
C PRO A 90 -17.42 8.19 -6.69
N LYS A 91 -18.58 8.06 -6.05
CA LYS A 91 -18.86 8.76 -4.78
C LYS A 91 -18.02 8.21 -3.64
N LEU A 92 -17.92 6.89 -3.57
CA LEU A 92 -17.06 6.22 -2.59
C LEU A 92 -15.60 6.59 -2.84
N ALA A 93 -15.18 6.55 -4.10
CA ALA A 93 -13.81 6.88 -4.50
C ALA A 93 -13.46 8.31 -4.13
N GLU A 94 -14.38 9.25 -4.33
CA GLU A 94 -14.17 10.66 -3.97
C GLU A 94 -13.98 10.82 -2.47
N ARG A 95 -14.81 10.15 -1.66
CA ARG A 95 -14.70 10.19 -0.21
C ARG A 95 -13.36 9.61 0.25
N ILE A 96 -12.98 8.46 -0.28
CA ILE A 96 -11.71 7.81 0.06
C ILE A 96 -10.53 8.69 -0.35
N LYS A 97 -10.59 9.27 -1.54
CA LYS A 97 -9.56 10.17 -2.02
C LYS A 97 -9.37 11.36 -1.08
N ARG A 98 -10.46 11.99 -0.69
CA ARG A 98 -10.41 13.13 0.22
C ARG A 98 -9.84 12.74 1.59
N ASP A 99 -10.29 11.61 2.15
CA ASP A 99 -9.97 11.22 3.51
C ASP A 99 -8.61 10.51 3.63
N CYS A 100 -8.18 9.80 2.60
CA CYS A 100 -7.00 8.93 2.67
C CYS A 100 -5.85 9.36 1.75
N ILE A 101 -6.12 10.14 0.72
CA ILE A 101 -5.11 10.51 -0.28
C ILE A 101 -4.78 11.99 -0.20
N ASP A 102 -5.77 12.86 -0.35
CA ASP A 102 -5.56 14.31 -0.46
C ASP A 102 -5.21 14.98 0.86
N LYS A 103 -5.59 14.35 1.96
CA LYS A 103 -5.37 14.87 3.31
C LYS A 103 -3.92 14.81 3.76
N LEU A 104 -3.18 13.94 3.14
CA LEU A 104 -1.78 13.68 3.42
C LEU A 104 -0.96 14.53 2.50
N PRO A 105 0.24 14.88 2.58
CA PRO A 105 1.16 14.70 3.68
C PRO A 105 1.22 15.90 4.65
N TYR A 106 0.49 16.97 4.38
CA TYR A 106 0.60 18.22 5.15
C TYR A 106 0.15 18.07 6.60
N GLU A 107 -1.01 17.48 6.83
CA GLU A 107 -1.52 17.27 8.19
C GLU A 107 -0.62 16.34 8.98
N TYR A 108 -0.02 15.38 8.30
CA TYR A 108 0.88 14.44 8.93
C TYR A 108 2.17 15.12 9.40
N TRP A 109 2.71 16.02 8.58
CA TRP A 109 3.91 16.78 8.94
C TRP A 109 3.69 17.70 10.13
N GLU A 110 2.51 18.29 10.20
CA GLU A 110 2.16 19.17 11.32
C GLU A 110 2.04 18.40 12.63
N GLU A 111 1.53 17.18 12.60
CA GLU A 111 1.42 16.34 13.80
C GLU A 111 2.78 15.86 14.32
N ILE A 112 3.75 15.71 13.46
CA ILE A 112 5.09 15.24 13.82
C ILE A 112 5.95 16.36 14.41
N GLN A 113 5.68 17.58 14.05
CA GLN A 113 6.40 18.74 14.56
C GLN A 113 5.82 19.23 15.88
#